data_05011e727a76ea537c9258b0f000d99e
#
_entry.id   05011e727a76ea537c9258b0f000d99e
#
_cell.length_a   1.000
_cell.length_b   1.000
_cell.length_c   1.000
_cell.angle_alpha   90.00
_cell.angle_beta   90.00
_cell.angle_gamma   90.00
#
_symmetry.space_group_name_H-M   'P 1'
#
loop_
_entity.id
_entity.type
_entity.pdbx_description
1 polymer ?
#
loop_
_entity_poly.entity_id
_entity_poly.type
_entity_poly.pdbx_seq_one_letter_code
_entity_poly.pdbx_strand_id
1 'polypeptide(L)'
;VIGLDTNILVRYLTKDDEKQWKQAVDIVEGTVQCFVSNIVLCELIWVLRGNPYQFSREEISNTLEMMLQCAVFEWEKRSIAYQSLQRFKQGKADFSDYLIGAIAQQSGCTTTTTFDQKLKNEKGFDYLY
;
A
#
# COMPACT_ATOMS: atom_id res chain seq x y z
N VAL A 1 -8.27 -18.65 -4.17
CA VAL A 1 -7.87 -17.27 -3.85
C VAL A 1 -9.03 -16.55 -3.19
N ILE A 2 -8.77 -15.91 -2.07
CA ILE A 2 -9.79 -15.10 -1.38
C ILE A 2 -9.34 -13.64 -1.34
N GLY A 3 -10.28 -12.70 -1.48
CA GLY A 3 -10.00 -11.29 -1.32
C GLY A 3 -9.96 -10.90 0.14
N LEU A 4 -9.04 -10.00 0.49
CA LEU A 4 -8.94 -9.47 1.85
C LEU A 4 -9.49 -8.05 1.90
N ASP A 5 -10.36 -7.79 2.88
CA ASP A 5 -10.73 -6.43 3.20
C ASP A 5 -9.63 -5.79 4.06
N THR A 6 -9.59 -4.49 4.07
CA THR A 6 -8.57 -3.71 4.77
C THR A 6 -8.43 -4.10 6.23
N ASN A 7 -9.55 -4.29 6.94
CA ASN A 7 -9.52 -4.59 8.36
C ASN A 7 -8.88 -5.95 8.69
N ILE A 8 -8.95 -6.92 7.78
CA ILE A 8 -8.25 -8.18 7.98
C ILE A 8 -6.74 -7.94 8.07
N LEU A 9 -6.21 -7.14 7.16
CA LEU A 9 -4.78 -6.81 7.17
C LEU A 9 -4.39 -5.96 8.38
N VAL A 10 -5.22 -4.99 8.74
CA VAL A 10 -4.96 -4.17 9.94
C VAL A 10 -4.87 -5.05 11.18
N ARG A 11 -5.81 -5.97 11.36
CA ARG A 11 -5.80 -6.88 12.51
C ARG A 11 -4.62 -7.84 12.48
N TYR A 12 -4.28 -8.34 11.29
CA TYR A 12 -3.12 -9.21 11.13
C TYR A 12 -1.81 -8.53 11.54
N LEU A 13 -1.66 -7.25 11.21
CA LEU A 13 -0.41 -6.52 11.39
C LEU A 13 -0.28 -5.85 12.76
N THR A 14 -1.39 -5.54 13.47
CA THR A 14 -1.33 -4.68 14.65
C THR A 14 -1.59 -5.37 15.98
N LYS A 15 -2.32 -6.47 16.00
CA LYS A 15 -2.63 -7.25 17.21
C LYS A 15 -3.39 -6.48 18.30
N ASP A 16 -4.06 -5.39 17.96
CA ASP A 16 -4.78 -4.57 18.95
C ASP A 16 -6.13 -5.17 19.34
N ASP A 17 -6.61 -6.17 18.64
CA ASP A 17 -7.78 -6.98 18.99
C ASP A 17 -7.37 -8.45 18.90
N GLU A 18 -7.13 -9.07 20.04
CA GLU A 18 -6.55 -10.41 20.06
C GLU A 18 -7.42 -11.45 19.36
N LYS A 19 -8.73 -11.38 19.55
CA LYS A 19 -9.64 -12.33 18.90
C LYS A 19 -9.62 -12.19 17.38
N GLN A 20 -9.73 -10.97 16.89
CA GLN A 20 -9.68 -10.71 15.44
C GLN A 20 -8.30 -10.97 14.87
N TRP A 21 -7.25 -10.71 15.64
CA TRP A 21 -5.89 -11.03 15.21
C TRP A 21 -5.73 -12.53 14.95
N LYS A 22 -6.22 -13.37 15.88
CA LYS A 22 -6.16 -14.83 15.71
C LYS A 22 -6.92 -15.27 14.47
N GLN A 23 -8.10 -14.70 14.23
CA GLN A 23 -8.88 -15.00 13.04
C GLN A 23 -8.15 -14.57 11.76
N ALA A 24 -7.55 -13.39 11.77
CA ALA A 24 -6.79 -12.88 10.63
C ALA A 24 -5.55 -13.76 10.35
N VAL A 25 -4.84 -14.18 11.40
CA VAL A 25 -3.69 -15.08 11.26
C VAL A 25 -4.11 -16.41 10.63
N ASP A 26 -5.23 -16.99 11.07
CA ASP A 26 -5.73 -18.24 10.51
C ASP A 26 -6.01 -18.12 9.01
N ILE A 27 -6.50 -16.97 8.57
CA ILE A 27 -6.78 -16.71 7.16
C ILE A 27 -5.48 -16.52 6.38
N VAL A 28 -4.62 -15.62 6.84
CA VAL A 28 -3.41 -15.24 6.11
C VAL A 28 -2.37 -16.35 6.11
N GLU A 29 -2.23 -17.06 7.22
CA GLU A 29 -1.26 -18.15 7.35
C GLU A 29 -1.84 -19.52 7.00
N GLY A 30 -3.05 -19.53 6.47
CA GLY A 30 -3.66 -20.74 5.95
C GLY A 30 -3.06 -21.15 4.61
N THR A 31 -3.77 -22.05 3.91
CA THR A 31 -3.26 -22.61 2.64
C THR A 31 -3.77 -21.89 1.40
N VAL A 32 -4.65 -20.89 1.56
CA VAL A 32 -5.31 -20.20 0.46
C VAL A 32 -4.59 -18.90 0.15
N GLN A 33 -4.35 -18.62 -1.13
CA GLN A 33 -3.81 -17.34 -1.59
C GLN A 33 -4.78 -16.22 -1.24
N CYS A 34 -4.22 -15.08 -0.81
CA CYS A 34 -4.99 -13.92 -0.36
C CYS A 34 -4.76 -12.74 -1.31
N PHE A 35 -5.83 -12.30 -1.95
CA PHE A 35 -5.77 -11.20 -2.91
C PHE A 35 -5.85 -9.84 -2.20
N VAL A 36 -4.94 -8.94 -2.56
CA VAL A 36 -4.88 -7.57 -2.06
C VAL A 36 -5.06 -6.62 -3.24
N SER A 37 -6.17 -5.89 -3.26
CA SER A 37 -6.43 -4.90 -4.29
C SER A 37 -5.62 -3.62 -4.03
N ASN A 38 -5.47 -2.80 -5.08
CA ASN A 38 -4.81 -1.50 -4.95
C ASN A 38 -5.55 -0.58 -3.97
N ILE A 39 -6.88 -0.66 -3.95
CA ILE A 39 -7.70 0.13 -3.03
C ILE A 39 -7.41 -0.28 -1.59
N VAL A 40 -7.40 -1.58 -1.31
CA VAL A 40 -7.09 -2.08 0.03
C VAL A 40 -5.69 -1.67 0.45
N LEU A 41 -4.74 -1.70 -0.47
CA LEU A 41 -3.36 -1.29 -0.17
C LEU A 41 -3.30 0.18 0.26
N CYS A 42 -3.99 1.06 -0.44
CA CYS A 42 -4.06 2.49 -0.07
C CYS A 42 -4.73 2.69 1.29
N GLU A 43 -5.87 2.04 1.51
CA GLU A 43 -6.59 2.13 2.77
C GLU A 43 -5.76 1.62 3.95
N LEU A 44 -5.05 0.51 3.74
CA LEU A 44 -4.19 -0.08 4.76
C LEU A 44 -3.14 0.94 5.23
N ILE A 45 -2.45 1.57 4.30
CA ILE A 45 -1.42 2.53 4.64
C ILE A 45 -2.03 3.74 5.35
N TRP A 46 -3.16 4.21 4.90
CA TRP A 46 -3.87 5.32 5.53
C TRP A 46 -4.21 5.01 6.99
N VAL A 47 -4.76 3.82 7.23
CA VAL A 47 -5.13 3.40 8.59
C VAL A 47 -3.88 3.27 9.46
N LEU A 48 -2.82 2.65 8.96
CA LEU A 48 -1.59 2.44 9.74
C LEU A 48 -0.87 3.75 10.07
N ARG A 49 -0.92 4.74 9.19
CA ARG A 49 -0.32 6.04 9.44
C ARG A 49 -1.14 6.91 10.37
N GLY A 50 -2.45 6.66 10.47
CA GLY A 50 -3.35 7.41 11.33
C GLY A 50 -3.36 6.89 12.76
N ASN A 51 -4.16 7.57 13.62
CA ASN A 51 -4.37 7.13 14.99
C ASN A 51 -5.19 5.84 15.03
N PRO A 52 -4.94 4.95 15.99
CA PRO A 52 -3.93 5.04 17.05
C PRO A 52 -2.54 4.55 16.66
N TYR A 53 -2.36 4.01 15.45
CA TYR A 53 -1.16 3.26 15.08
C TYR A 53 0.04 4.15 14.82
N GLN A 54 -0.14 5.22 14.07
CA GLN A 54 0.90 6.25 13.78
C GLN A 54 2.21 5.67 13.24
N PHE A 55 2.11 4.73 12.31
CA PHE A 55 3.30 4.17 11.66
C PHE A 55 4.08 5.28 10.95
N SER A 56 5.40 5.27 11.13
CA SER A 56 6.30 6.16 10.39
C SER A 56 6.42 5.69 8.93
N ARG A 57 6.99 6.55 8.07
CA ARG A 57 7.27 6.16 6.69
C ARG A 57 8.17 4.93 6.63
N GLU A 58 9.16 4.86 7.52
CA GLU A 58 10.06 3.70 7.59
C GLU A 58 9.31 2.42 7.99
N GLU A 59 8.43 2.53 8.98
CA GLU A 59 7.61 1.38 9.40
C GLU A 59 6.67 0.90 8.29
N ILE A 60 6.06 1.84 7.55
CA ILE A 60 5.25 1.51 6.38
C ILE A 60 6.09 0.80 5.32
N SER A 61 7.27 1.34 5.02
CA SER A 61 8.16 0.75 4.02
C SER A 61 8.55 -0.67 4.38
N ASN A 62 8.90 -0.90 5.64
CA ASN A 62 9.26 -2.22 6.13
C ASN A 62 8.10 -3.20 6.07
N THR A 63 6.90 -2.72 6.42
CA THR A 63 5.67 -3.53 6.37
C THR A 63 5.37 -3.97 4.93
N LEU A 64 5.40 -3.03 3.99
CA LEU A 64 5.13 -3.34 2.58
C LEU A 64 6.20 -4.25 1.99
N GLU A 65 7.45 -4.03 2.34
CA GLU A 65 8.54 -4.88 1.88
C GLU A 65 8.34 -6.33 2.34
N MET A 66 8.00 -6.51 3.60
CA MET A 66 7.70 -7.82 4.16
C MET A 66 6.52 -8.48 3.43
N MET A 67 5.44 -7.72 3.22
CA MET A 67 4.25 -8.24 2.53
C MET A 67 4.56 -8.64 1.09
N LEU A 68 5.36 -7.85 0.37
CA LEU A 68 5.73 -8.15 -1.01
C LEU A 68 6.57 -9.43 -1.12
N GLN A 69 7.25 -9.81 -0.05
CA GLN A 69 8.05 -11.03 -0.01
C GLN A 69 7.25 -12.25 0.45
N CYS A 70 6.03 -12.06 0.96
CA CYS A 70 5.18 -13.16 1.40
C CYS A 70 4.40 -13.75 0.23
N ALA A 71 4.64 -15.02 -0.05
CA ALA A 71 4.02 -15.71 -1.19
C ALA A 71 2.50 -15.81 -1.08
N VAL A 72 1.94 -15.70 0.14
CA VAL A 72 0.51 -15.81 0.35
C VAL A 72 -0.28 -14.64 -0.26
N PHE A 73 0.34 -13.48 -0.37
CA PHE A 73 -0.35 -12.31 -0.91
C PHE A 73 -0.27 -12.30 -2.44
N GLU A 74 -1.44 -12.23 -3.05
CA GLU A 74 -1.58 -12.05 -4.48
C GLU A 74 -2.02 -10.62 -4.74
N TRP A 75 -1.19 -9.85 -5.42
CA TRP A 75 -1.40 -8.42 -5.61
C TRP A 75 -2.19 -8.17 -6.89
N GLU A 76 -3.03 -7.16 -6.89
CA GLU A 76 -3.72 -6.75 -8.12
C GLU A 76 -2.72 -6.44 -9.22
N LYS A 77 -1.67 -5.68 -8.89
CA LYS A 77 -0.53 -5.41 -9.78
C LYS A 77 0.74 -5.31 -8.94
N ARG A 78 1.44 -6.41 -8.82
CA ARG A 78 2.64 -6.47 -7.98
C ARG A 78 3.71 -5.47 -8.42
N SER A 79 3.92 -5.32 -9.73
CA SER A 79 4.92 -4.39 -10.27
C SER A 79 4.61 -2.94 -9.89
N ILE A 80 3.33 -2.57 -9.89
CA ILE A 80 2.89 -1.23 -9.49
C ILE A 80 3.12 -1.01 -7.99
N ALA A 81 2.76 -2.00 -7.16
CA ALA A 81 2.98 -1.90 -5.72
C ALA A 81 4.48 -1.76 -5.39
N TYR A 82 5.31 -2.57 -6.04
CA TYR A 82 6.76 -2.54 -5.85
C TYR A 82 7.34 -1.18 -6.28
N GLN A 83 7.00 -0.72 -7.47
CA GLN A 83 7.48 0.56 -8.01
C GLN A 83 7.07 1.72 -7.10
N SER A 84 5.83 1.72 -6.64
CA SER A 84 5.31 2.77 -5.76
C SER A 84 6.05 2.78 -4.42
N LEU A 85 6.37 1.59 -3.89
CA LEU A 85 7.14 1.48 -2.66
C LEU A 85 8.55 2.08 -2.83
N GLN A 86 9.22 1.78 -3.93
CA GLN A 86 10.56 2.31 -4.18
C GLN A 86 10.54 3.84 -4.25
N ARG A 87 9.55 4.42 -4.92
CA ARG A 87 9.40 5.86 -4.99
C ARG A 87 9.04 6.49 -3.65
N PHE A 88 8.18 5.80 -2.88
CA PHE A 88 7.81 6.24 -1.54
C PHE A 88 9.02 6.33 -0.61
N LYS A 89 9.95 5.36 -0.70
CA LYS A 89 11.16 5.36 0.11
C LYS A 89 12.05 6.56 -0.19
N GLN A 90 12.07 7.04 -1.42
CA GLN A 90 12.98 8.10 -1.86
C GLN A 90 12.36 9.48 -1.84
N GLY A 91 11.04 9.57 -1.94
CA GLY A 91 10.33 10.82 -2.08
C GLY A 91 9.69 11.30 -0.79
N LYS A 92 8.88 12.34 -0.90
CA LYS A 92 8.22 13.01 0.24
C LYS A 92 6.71 12.87 0.22
N ALA A 93 6.13 12.45 -0.91
CA ALA A 93 4.69 12.35 -1.06
C ALA A 93 4.15 11.08 -0.40
N ASP A 94 2.85 10.96 -0.33
CA ASP A 94 2.20 9.78 0.24
C ASP A 94 2.29 8.61 -0.73
N PHE A 95 2.25 7.41 -0.19
CA PHE A 95 2.30 6.20 -1.01
C PHE A 95 1.19 6.20 -2.08
N SER A 96 -0.02 6.63 -1.72
CA SER A 96 -1.15 6.68 -2.65
C SER A 96 -0.86 7.58 -3.86
N ASP A 97 -0.08 8.65 -3.69
CA ASP A 97 0.28 9.52 -4.79
C ASP A 97 1.13 8.79 -5.83
N TYR A 98 2.10 8.03 -5.37
CA TYR A 98 2.95 7.23 -6.28
C TYR A 98 2.17 6.12 -6.94
N LEU A 99 1.22 5.51 -6.20
CA LEU A 99 0.35 4.48 -6.75
C LEU A 99 -0.56 5.05 -7.84
N ILE A 100 -1.16 6.22 -7.60
CA ILE A 100 -1.97 6.93 -8.59
C ILE A 100 -1.17 7.18 -9.86
N GLY A 101 0.05 7.69 -9.72
CA GLY A 101 0.93 7.96 -10.87
C GLY A 101 1.30 6.71 -11.63
N ALA A 102 1.61 5.62 -10.93
CA ALA A 102 1.98 4.36 -11.55
C ALA A 102 0.80 3.74 -12.33
N ILE A 103 -0.40 3.79 -11.75
CA ILE A 103 -1.62 3.30 -12.41
C ILE A 103 -1.91 4.12 -13.65
N ALA A 104 -1.81 5.45 -13.55
CA ALA A 104 -2.03 6.34 -14.70
C ALA A 104 -1.06 6.03 -15.84
N GLN A 105 0.23 5.88 -15.52
CA GLN A 105 1.25 5.55 -16.51
C GLN A 105 0.96 4.22 -17.20
N GLN A 106 0.58 3.21 -16.42
CA GLN A 106 0.25 1.90 -16.98
C GLN A 106 -0.99 1.95 -17.87
N SER A 107 -1.88 2.88 -17.61
CA SER A 107 -3.08 3.10 -18.44
C SER A 107 -2.80 3.93 -19.69
N GLY A 108 -1.54 4.32 -19.92
CA GLY A 108 -1.13 5.06 -21.12
C GLY A 108 -1.07 6.57 -20.94
N CYS A 109 -1.21 7.09 -19.72
CA CYS A 109 -1.08 8.52 -19.47
C CYS A 109 0.37 8.96 -19.55
N THR A 110 0.63 10.10 -20.18
CA THR A 110 1.99 10.65 -20.28
C THR A 110 2.43 11.31 -18.98
N THR A 111 1.49 11.83 -18.20
CA THR A 111 1.77 12.49 -16.94
C THR A 111 0.52 12.44 -16.05
N THR A 112 0.71 12.69 -14.76
CA THR A 112 -0.37 12.88 -13.79
C THR A 112 -0.32 14.31 -13.28
N THR A 113 -1.41 15.04 -13.47
CA THR A 113 -1.49 16.45 -13.07
C THR A 113 -1.87 16.54 -11.59
N THR A 114 -1.21 17.42 -10.85
CA THR A 114 -1.40 17.51 -9.39
C THR A 114 -1.21 18.95 -8.90
N PHE A 115 -1.85 19.26 -7.77
CA PHE A 115 -1.58 20.47 -7.00
C PHE A 115 -0.71 20.21 -5.76
N ASP A 116 -0.30 18.97 -5.54
CA ASP A 116 0.48 18.62 -4.34
C ASP A 116 1.94 19.05 -4.51
N GLN A 117 2.39 19.96 -3.66
CA GLN A 117 3.77 20.44 -3.68
C GLN A 117 4.79 19.34 -3.46
N LYS A 118 4.43 18.30 -2.74
CA LYS A 118 5.33 17.16 -2.49
C LYS A 118 5.69 16.41 -3.76
N LEU A 119 4.87 16.57 -4.81
CA LEU A 119 5.11 15.93 -6.11
C LEU A 119 5.77 16.86 -7.11
N LYS A 120 6.06 18.08 -6.73
CA LYS A 120 6.77 19.03 -7.59
C LYS A 120 8.16 18.46 -7.90
N ASN A 121 8.51 18.43 -9.18
CA ASN A 121 9.77 17.87 -9.70
C ASN A 121 9.88 16.34 -9.58
N GLU A 122 8.81 15.66 -9.21
CA GLU A 122 8.76 14.20 -9.26
C GLU A 122 8.47 13.74 -10.68
N LYS A 123 9.22 12.75 -11.14
CA LYS A 123 9.06 12.20 -12.49
C LYS A 123 7.64 11.66 -12.68
N GLY A 124 7.03 11.98 -13.82
CA GLY A 124 5.70 11.51 -14.15
C GLY A 124 4.56 12.37 -13.61
N PHE A 125 4.89 13.44 -12.90
CA PHE A 125 3.91 14.38 -12.36
C PHE A 125 4.10 15.77 -12.94
N ASP A 126 2.96 16.41 -13.22
CA ASP A 126 2.91 17.79 -13.70
C ASP A 126 2.25 18.63 -12.62
N TYR A 127 3.06 19.40 -11.90
CA TYR A 127 2.59 20.22 -10.80
C TYR A 127 2.01 21.54 -11.31
N LEU A 128 0.78 21.83 -10.91
CA LEU A 128 0.10 23.10 -11.23
C LEU A 128 0.21 24.07 -10.07
N TYR A 129 0.53 25.34 -10.41
CA TYR A 129 0.64 26.42 -9.41
C TYR A 129 -0.70 27.01 -9.04
#